data_229f2e8924c6a1a3defdfd8acc5e6198
#
_entry.id   229f2e8924c6a1a3defdfd8acc5e6198
#
_cell.length_a   1.000
_cell.length_b   1.000
_cell.length_c   1.000
_cell.angle_alpha   90.00
_cell.angle_beta   90.00
_cell.angle_gamma   90.00
#
_symmetry.space_group_name_H-M   'P 1'
#
loop_
_entity.id
_entity.type
_entity.pdbx_description
1 polymer ?
#
loop_
_entity_poly.entity_id
_entity_poly.type
_entity_poly.pdbx_seq_one_letter_code
_entity_poly.pdbx_strand_id
1 'polypeptide(L)'
;METTARTIKTERLYYLDWLRVLAFGLLFVFHSARFFDDFGWHVKNEEHSMLANIFVGFTHGWRMHLIFFISGVGTYFAIRSRKGAFVRDRFTRLIVPYLFGVILLIPPQKFYEGLHQNWFNGRFSEFIFAYPSGLMEHAPGASLEWTGLLGLHIWYLAFLFAMTLAYLPLMKALAKPTILSNSLKVLSRKLIGLFVFVIPVIITEALLRPRYGEYLSWADFFQY
;
A
#
# COMPACT_ATOMS: atom_id res chain seq x y z
N MET A 1 -23.51 -23.36 40.65
CA MET A 1 -22.11 -23.19 40.17
C MET A 1 -22.15 -22.37 38.92
N GLU A 2 -22.04 -21.05 39.06
CA GLU A 2 -21.97 -20.13 37.92
C GLU A 2 -20.53 -20.10 37.40
N THR A 3 -20.34 -20.59 36.22
CA THR A 3 -19.05 -20.54 35.52
C THR A 3 -18.89 -19.14 34.94
N THR A 4 -18.25 -18.26 35.66
CA THR A 4 -17.92 -16.90 35.22
C THR A 4 -17.01 -16.99 33.99
N ALA A 5 -17.59 -16.79 32.82
CA ALA A 5 -16.83 -16.67 31.55
C ALA A 5 -15.94 -15.43 31.65
N ARG A 6 -14.67 -15.65 31.96
CA ARG A 6 -13.62 -14.63 32.01
C ARG A 6 -13.45 -14.04 30.61
N THR A 7 -14.10 -12.94 30.36
CA THR A 7 -13.90 -12.16 29.13
C THR A 7 -12.44 -11.71 29.12
N ILE A 8 -11.60 -12.35 28.31
CA ILE A 8 -10.22 -11.93 28.07
C ILE A 8 -10.32 -10.57 27.36
N LYS A 9 -10.21 -9.50 28.13
CA LYS A 9 -10.04 -8.15 27.60
C LYS A 9 -8.72 -8.16 26.84
N THR A 10 -8.78 -8.20 25.50
CA THR A 10 -7.60 -8.07 24.66
C THR A 10 -7.02 -6.68 24.92
N GLU A 11 -5.88 -6.61 25.59
CA GLU A 11 -5.19 -5.35 25.81
C GLU A 11 -4.93 -4.69 24.44
N ARG A 12 -5.30 -3.42 24.33
CA ARG A 12 -5.09 -2.64 23.11
C ARG A 12 -3.60 -2.36 22.97
N LEU A 13 -3.03 -2.77 21.87
CA LEU A 13 -1.61 -2.60 21.55
C LEU A 13 -1.36 -1.18 21.01
N TYR A 14 -1.30 -0.20 21.90
CA TYR A 14 -1.16 1.23 21.58
C TYR A 14 0.06 1.51 20.68
N TYR A 15 1.15 0.78 20.83
CA TYR A 15 2.33 0.94 20.00
C TYR A 15 2.06 0.65 18.51
N LEU A 16 1.14 -0.27 18.19
CA LEU A 16 0.72 -0.53 16.81
C LEU A 16 -0.11 0.62 16.24
N ASP A 17 -0.94 1.25 17.07
CA ASP A 17 -1.71 2.42 16.66
C ASP A 17 -0.77 3.59 16.38
N TRP A 18 0.22 3.84 17.24
CA TRP A 18 1.26 4.84 17.04
C TRP A 18 2.11 4.56 15.80
N LEU A 19 2.53 3.32 15.62
CA LEU A 19 3.31 2.93 14.43
C LEU A 19 2.54 3.21 13.13
N ARG A 20 1.22 2.98 13.13
CA ARG A 20 0.35 3.35 12.01
C ARG A 20 0.35 4.85 11.75
N VAL A 21 0.12 5.65 12.78
CA VAL A 21 0.08 7.12 12.65
C VAL A 21 1.41 7.64 12.12
N LEU A 22 2.52 7.15 12.64
CA LEU A 22 3.86 7.54 12.18
C LEU A 22 4.12 7.10 10.73
N ALA A 23 3.71 5.88 10.35
CA ALA A 23 3.86 5.40 8.99
C ALA A 23 3.06 6.22 7.98
N PHE A 24 1.83 6.62 8.31
CA PHE A 24 1.05 7.52 7.47
C PHE A 24 1.61 8.95 7.45
N GLY A 25 2.10 9.44 8.58
CA GLY A 25 2.81 10.73 8.64
C GLY A 25 4.04 10.74 7.74
N LEU A 26 4.84 9.67 7.79
CA LEU A 26 5.99 9.47 6.91
C LEU A 26 5.59 9.46 5.44
N LEU A 27 4.49 8.79 5.08
CA LEU A 27 3.98 8.75 3.72
C LEU A 27 3.59 10.14 3.22
N PHE A 28 2.96 10.94 4.07
CA PHE A 28 2.59 12.31 3.74
C PHE A 28 3.84 13.18 3.48
N VAL A 29 4.83 13.14 4.38
CA VAL A 29 6.10 13.86 4.21
C VAL A 29 6.84 13.37 2.96
N PHE A 30 6.83 12.07 2.69
CA PHE A 30 7.42 11.49 1.49
C PHE A 30 6.81 12.08 0.21
N HIS A 31 5.48 12.10 0.09
CA HIS A 31 4.83 12.66 -1.10
C HIS A 31 5.06 14.15 -1.25
N SER A 32 5.16 14.89 -0.15
CA SER A 32 5.54 16.31 -0.20
C SER A 32 6.99 16.51 -0.68
N ALA A 33 7.91 15.65 -0.25
CA ALA A 33 9.32 15.72 -0.69
C ALA A 33 9.49 15.40 -2.18
N ARG A 34 8.57 14.59 -2.77
CA ARG A 34 8.59 14.24 -4.20
C ARG A 34 8.47 15.43 -5.15
N PHE A 35 7.97 16.58 -4.68
CA PHE A 35 7.95 17.80 -5.48
C PHE A 35 9.35 18.40 -5.70
N PHE A 36 10.30 18.08 -4.82
CA PHE A 36 11.63 18.72 -4.76
C PHE A 36 12.78 17.75 -5.03
N ASP A 37 12.52 16.45 -5.25
CA ASP A 37 13.56 15.48 -5.59
C ASP A 37 13.88 15.47 -7.10
N ASP A 38 14.95 14.78 -7.51
CA ASP A 38 15.35 14.65 -8.92
C ASP A 38 14.66 13.50 -9.64
N PHE A 39 13.95 12.62 -8.93
CA PHE A 39 13.26 11.48 -9.56
C PHE A 39 11.96 11.91 -10.23
N GLY A 40 11.60 11.30 -11.36
CA GLY A 40 10.38 11.60 -12.09
C GLY A 40 9.11 11.57 -11.22
N TRP A 41 8.25 12.57 -11.34
CA TRP A 41 6.98 12.69 -10.63
C TRP A 41 5.93 13.43 -11.46
N HIS A 42 4.68 13.34 -11.05
CA HIS A 42 3.53 13.92 -11.77
C HIS A 42 3.62 15.43 -11.94
N VAL A 43 3.97 16.13 -10.87
CA VAL A 43 4.19 17.57 -10.84
C VAL A 43 5.47 17.83 -10.07
N LYS A 44 6.34 18.69 -10.58
CA LYS A 44 7.65 19.02 -10.01
C LYS A 44 7.78 20.51 -9.78
N ASN A 45 8.58 20.85 -8.78
CA ASN A 45 9.11 22.19 -8.63
C ASN A 45 10.35 22.37 -9.52
N GLU A 46 10.63 23.60 -9.94
CA GLU A 46 11.86 23.91 -10.69
C GLU A 46 13.11 23.82 -9.81
N GLU A 47 12.97 24.13 -8.53
CA GLU A 47 14.05 24.02 -7.55
C GLU A 47 14.09 22.62 -6.93
N HIS A 48 15.23 21.97 -7.03
CA HIS A 48 15.47 20.65 -6.45
C HIS A 48 16.28 20.74 -5.17
N SER A 49 16.03 19.83 -4.23
CA SER A 49 16.66 19.77 -2.93
C SER A 49 17.41 18.47 -2.72
N MET A 50 18.71 18.57 -2.43
CA MET A 50 19.53 17.42 -2.07
C MET A 50 18.97 16.69 -0.83
N LEU A 51 18.39 17.44 0.13
CA LEU A 51 17.77 16.84 1.32
C LEU A 51 16.55 16.01 0.94
N ALA A 52 15.74 16.48 -0.01
CA ALA A 52 14.60 15.74 -0.53
C ALA A 52 15.07 14.44 -1.23
N ASN A 53 16.14 14.47 -2.02
CA ASN A 53 16.72 13.31 -2.67
C ASN A 53 17.17 12.25 -1.66
N ILE A 54 17.89 12.65 -0.63
CA ILE A 54 18.36 11.73 0.42
C ILE A 54 17.17 11.13 1.17
N PHE A 55 16.20 11.96 1.56
CA PHE A 55 15.03 11.52 2.30
C PHE A 55 14.17 10.55 1.47
N VAL A 56 13.88 10.89 0.21
CA VAL A 56 13.10 10.05 -0.70
C VAL A 56 13.85 8.74 -0.97
N GLY A 57 15.15 8.79 -1.32
CA GLY A 57 15.97 7.61 -1.57
C GLY A 57 16.02 6.67 -0.36
N PHE A 58 16.20 7.22 0.85
CA PHE A 58 16.22 6.42 2.08
C PHE A 58 14.86 5.77 2.38
N THR A 59 13.76 6.49 2.22
CA THR A 59 12.44 6.01 2.62
C THR A 59 11.75 5.17 1.55
N HIS A 60 12.14 5.31 0.28
CA HIS A 60 11.49 4.64 -0.84
C HIS A 60 11.43 3.12 -0.69
N GLY A 61 12.54 2.50 -0.31
CA GLY A 61 12.66 1.05 -0.31
C GLY A 61 11.90 0.30 0.79
N TRP A 62 11.51 0.96 1.89
CA TRP A 62 10.95 0.26 3.04
C TRP A 62 9.59 0.78 3.56
N ARG A 63 9.19 2.01 3.20
CA ARG A 63 7.96 2.62 3.72
C ARG A 63 6.71 1.80 3.42
N MET A 64 6.61 1.26 2.20
CA MET A 64 5.44 0.46 1.81
C MET A 64 5.42 -0.89 2.52
N HIS A 65 6.57 -1.54 2.65
CA HIS A 65 6.70 -2.78 3.43
C HIS A 65 6.23 -2.59 4.88
N LEU A 66 6.57 -1.45 5.50
CA LEU A 66 6.11 -1.11 6.84
C LEU A 66 4.58 -1.00 6.90
N ILE A 67 3.94 -0.32 5.94
CA ILE A 67 2.48 -0.16 5.89
C ILE A 67 1.79 -1.52 5.71
N PHE A 68 2.29 -2.36 4.80
CA PHE A 68 1.75 -3.70 4.59
C PHE A 68 1.93 -4.60 5.82
N PHE A 69 3.10 -4.55 6.46
CA PHE A 69 3.37 -5.27 7.69
C PHE A 69 2.37 -4.90 8.80
N ILE A 70 2.20 -3.60 9.08
CA ILE A 70 1.26 -3.11 10.09
C ILE A 70 -0.17 -3.54 9.75
N SER A 71 -0.54 -3.49 8.46
CA SER A 71 -1.86 -3.91 7.98
C SER A 71 -2.07 -5.42 8.14
N GLY A 72 -1.03 -6.22 7.88
CA GLY A 72 -1.03 -7.67 8.10
C GLY A 72 -1.25 -8.03 9.57
N VAL A 73 -0.52 -7.37 10.49
CA VAL A 73 -0.72 -7.54 11.95
C VAL A 73 -2.14 -7.16 12.36
N GLY A 74 -2.65 -6.03 11.88
CA GLY A 74 -4.03 -5.60 12.13
C GLY A 74 -5.08 -6.59 11.60
N THR A 75 -4.81 -7.19 10.43
CA THR A 75 -5.65 -8.22 9.82
C THR A 75 -5.71 -9.47 10.69
N TYR A 76 -4.57 -9.94 11.17
CA TYR A 76 -4.48 -11.09 12.06
C TYR A 76 -5.35 -10.92 13.33
N PHE A 77 -5.25 -9.78 14.00
CA PHE A 77 -6.08 -9.48 15.18
C PHE A 77 -7.57 -9.36 14.83
N ALA A 78 -7.90 -8.76 13.68
CA ALA A 78 -9.28 -8.59 13.24
C ALA A 78 -9.96 -9.94 12.92
N ILE A 79 -9.24 -10.89 12.32
CA ILE A 79 -9.75 -12.25 12.06
C ILE A 79 -10.08 -12.97 13.37
N ARG A 80 -9.27 -12.80 14.39
CA ARG A 80 -9.48 -13.45 15.70
C ARG A 80 -10.61 -12.86 16.51
N SER A 81 -10.83 -11.55 16.39
CA SER A 81 -11.83 -10.83 17.19
C SER A 81 -13.22 -10.78 16.56
N ARG A 82 -13.33 -10.87 15.23
CA ARG A 82 -14.58 -10.67 14.49
C ARG A 82 -15.05 -11.94 13.80
N LYS A 83 -16.13 -12.52 14.30
CA LYS A 83 -16.77 -13.68 13.67
C LYS A 83 -17.77 -13.19 12.60
N GLY A 84 -17.56 -13.54 11.33
CA GLY A 84 -18.56 -13.45 10.26
C GLY A 84 -18.50 -12.19 9.37
N ALA A 85 -18.27 -10.99 9.90
CA ALA A 85 -18.34 -9.73 9.13
C ALA A 85 -16.98 -9.22 8.60
N PHE A 86 -15.90 -9.99 8.75
CA PHE A 86 -14.54 -9.54 8.47
C PHE A 86 -14.35 -8.99 7.04
N VAL A 87 -14.80 -9.73 6.02
CA VAL A 87 -14.61 -9.33 4.61
C VAL A 87 -15.41 -8.05 4.30
N ARG A 88 -16.66 -7.96 4.78
CA ARG A 88 -17.48 -6.77 4.62
C ARG A 88 -16.83 -5.54 5.28
N ASP A 89 -16.33 -5.70 6.50
CA ASP A 89 -15.64 -4.62 7.21
C ASP A 89 -14.37 -4.17 6.46
N ARG A 90 -13.62 -5.12 5.89
CA ARG A 90 -12.46 -4.81 5.06
C ARG A 90 -12.84 -4.10 3.78
N PHE A 91 -13.87 -4.57 3.09
CA PHE A 91 -14.39 -3.91 1.90
C PHE A 91 -14.75 -2.45 2.20
N THR A 92 -15.56 -2.21 3.23
CA THR A 92 -15.99 -0.85 3.59
C THR A 92 -14.82 0.05 3.99
N ARG A 93 -13.78 -0.48 4.63
CA ARG A 93 -12.63 0.31 5.09
C ARG A 93 -11.56 0.55 4.04
N LEU A 94 -11.47 -0.30 3.01
CA LEU A 94 -10.44 -0.22 1.99
C LEU A 94 -11.00 0.17 0.63
N ILE A 95 -12.06 -0.50 0.17
CA ILE A 95 -12.58 -0.28 -1.18
C ILE A 95 -13.46 0.97 -1.26
N VAL A 96 -14.26 1.26 -0.24
CA VAL A 96 -15.09 2.48 -0.26
C VAL A 96 -14.22 3.76 -0.30
N PRO A 97 -13.19 3.94 0.57
CA PRO A 97 -12.28 5.08 0.45
C PRO A 97 -11.47 5.07 -0.86
N TYR A 98 -11.10 3.89 -1.36
CA TYR A 98 -10.43 3.76 -2.66
C TYR A 98 -11.30 4.31 -3.80
N LEU A 99 -12.54 3.84 -3.92
CA LEU A 99 -13.48 4.31 -4.95
C LEU A 99 -13.76 5.81 -4.83
N PHE A 100 -13.96 6.31 -3.60
CA PHE A 100 -14.10 7.73 -3.35
C PHE A 100 -12.88 8.52 -3.85
N GLY A 101 -11.67 8.05 -3.54
CA GLY A 101 -10.43 8.67 -3.98
C GLY A 101 -10.27 8.65 -5.51
N VAL A 102 -10.54 7.52 -6.15
CA VAL A 102 -10.48 7.39 -7.62
C VAL A 102 -11.45 8.37 -8.31
N ILE A 103 -12.66 8.52 -7.80
CA ILE A 103 -13.67 9.38 -8.41
C ILE A 103 -13.43 10.87 -8.13
N LEU A 104 -13.00 11.23 -6.92
CA LEU A 104 -12.95 12.63 -6.50
C LEU A 104 -11.53 13.21 -6.41
N LEU A 105 -10.52 12.40 -6.07
CA LEU A 105 -9.17 12.91 -5.84
C LEU A 105 -8.26 12.74 -7.07
N ILE A 106 -8.43 11.66 -7.83
CA ILE A 106 -7.56 11.40 -8.99
C ILE A 106 -7.80 12.36 -10.16
N PRO A 107 -9.03 12.71 -10.56
CA PRO A 107 -9.24 13.62 -11.68
C PRO A 107 -8.57 14.98 -11.52
N PRO A 108 -8.66 15.69 -10.38
CA PRO A 108 -7.90 16.94 -10.18
C PRO A 108 -6.38 16.74 -10.29
N GLN A 109 -5.84 15.64 -9.73
CA GLN A 109 -4.40 15.37 -9.82
C GLN A 109 -3.96 15.20 -11.27
N LYS A 110 -4.70 14.41 -12.05
CA LYS A 110 -4.41 14.20 -13.47
C LYS A 110 -4.58 15.47 -14.31
N PHE A 111 -5.53 16.31 -13.97
CA PHE A 111 -5.69 17.61 -14.60
C PHE A 111 -4.47 18.50 -14.43
N TYR A 112 -3.99 18.66 -13.19
CA TYR A 112 -2.79 19.46 -12.90
C TYR A 112 -1.51 18.84 -13.48
N GLU A 113 -1.41 17.51 -13.50
CA GLU A 113 -0.34 16.81 -14.20
C GLU A 113 -0.35 17.13 -15.70
N GLY A 114 -1.53 17.10 -16.33
CA GLY A 114 -1.71 17.43 -17.73
C GLY A 114 -1.30 18.85 -18.07
N LEU A 115 -1.66 19.81 -17.23
CA LEU A 115 -1.23 21.21 -17.39
C LEU A 115 0.28 21.34 -17.22
N HIS A 116 0.86 20.70 -16.22
CA HIS A 116 2.30 20.78 -15.92
C HIS A 116 3.15 20.13 -17.02
N GLN A 117 2.72 19.00 -17.54
CA GLN A 117 3.43 18.24 -18.58
C GLN A 117 3.04 18.66 -20.00
N ASN A 118 2.15 19.65 -20.17
CA ASN A 118 1.69 20.20 -21.43
C ASN A 118 0.99 19.20 -22.39
N TRP A 119 0.43 18.10 -21.86
CA TRP A 119 -0.38 17.19 -22.67
C TRP A 119 -1.88 17.51 -22.62
N PHE A 120 -2.29 18.42 -21.74
CA PHE A 120 -3.63 18.99 -21.71
C PHE A 120 -3.55 20.52 -21.56
N ASN A 121 -4.42 21.23 -22.27
CA ASN A 121 -4.44 22.71 -22.25
C ASN A 121 -5.87 23.22 -22.37
N GLY A 122 -6.64 23.09 -21.30
CA GLY A 122 -8.07 23.45 -21.24
C GLY A 122 -8.57 23.67 -19.83
N ARG A 123 -9.88 23.80 -19.69
CA ARG A 123 -10.53 23.97 -18.39
C ARG A 123 -10.76 22.63 -17.71
N PHE A 124 -10.83 22.63 -16.37
CA PHE A 124 -11.13 21.43 -15.61
C PHE A 124 -12.46 20.77 -16.02
N SER A 125 -13.49 21.56 -16.36
CA SER A 125 -14.76 21.03 -16.86
C SER A 125 -14.63 20.25 -18.14
N GLU A 126 -13.79 20.71 -19.07
CA GLU A 126 -13.51 19.99 -20.33
C GLU A 126 -12.76 18.71 -20.06
N PHE A 127 -11.77 18.75 -19.14
CA PHE A 127 -11.03 17.59 -18.72
C PHE A 127 -11.92 16.51 -18.11
N ILE A 128 -12.82 16.86 -17.19
CA ILE A 128 -13.66 15.89 -16.48
C ILE A 128 -14.62 15.15 -17.42
N PHE A 129 -15.10 15.81 -18.49
CA PHE A 129 -15.95 15.17 -19.49
C PHE A 129 -15.18 14.25 -20.45
N ALA A 130 -13.89 14.57 -20.70
CA ALA A 130 -13.01 13.73 -21.48
C ALA A 130 -12.38 12.58 -20.65
N TYR A 131 -12.43 12.69 -19.33
CA TYR A 131 -11.93 11.67 -18.41
C TYR A 131 -12.99 10.55 -18.24
N PRO A 132 -12.66 9.27 -18.35
CA PRO A 132 -11.34 8.65 -18.52
C PRO A 132 -10.90 8.39 -19.97
N SER A 133 -11.77 8.59 -20.97
CA SER A 133 -11.50 8.19 -22.37
C SER A 133 -10.34 8.96 -23.01
N GLY A 134 -10.26 10.26 -22.78
CA GLY A 134 -9.21 11.11 -23.34
C GLY A 134 -7.81 10.87 -22.81
N LEU A 135 -7.66 10.27 -21.63
CA LEU A 135 -6.36 9.94 -21.06
C LEU A 135 -5.64 8.80 -21.81
N MET A 136 -6.40 7.89 -22.38
CA MET A 136 -5.82 6.77 -23.15
C MET A 136 -5.24 7.22 -24.50
N GLU A 137 -5.76 8.32 -25.04
CA GLU A 137 -5.39 8.82 -26.36
C GLU A 137 -4.14 9.73 -26.33
N HIS A 138 -3.87 10.39 -25.20
CA HIS A 138 -2.83 11.43 -25.08
C HIS A 138 -1.60 11.01 -24.27
N ALA A 139 -1.61 9.85 -23.61
CA ALA A 139 -0.47 9.34 -22.87
C ALA A 139 0.16 8.15 -23.62
N PRO A 140 1.23 8.35 -24.40
CA PRO A 140 1.94 7.23 -25.04
C PRO A 140 2.47 6.28 -23.97
N GLY A 141 2.01 5.04 -24.00
CA GLY A 141 2.33 4.02 -23.00
C GLY A 141 1.33 3.92 -21.84
N ALA A 142 0.08 4.36 -22.07
CA ALA A 142 -1.00 4.28 -21.08
C ALA A 142 -1.20 2.85 -20.57
N SER A 143 -0.52 2.52 -19.49
CA SER A 143 -0.84 1.38 -18.66
C SER A 143 -2.11 1.67 -17.85
N LEU A 144 -2.73 0.65 -17.29
CA LEU A 144 -3.85 0.79 -16.34
C LEU A 144 -3.59 1.81 -15.21
N GLU A 145 -2.33 2.08 -14.91
CA GLU A 145 -1.89 3.08 -13.91
C GLU A 145 -2.13 4.50 -14.37
N TRP A 146 -1.88 4.80 -15.62
CA TRP A 146 -2.06 6.12 -16.19
C TRP A 146 -3.52 6.53 -16.26
N THR A 147 -4.42 5.57 -16.38
CA THR A 147 -5.86 5.84 -16.38
C THR A 147 -6.41 6.19 -14.99
N GLY A 148 -5.58 6.10 -13.95
CA GLY A 148 -6.03 6.31 -12.58
C GLY A 148 -6.92 5.18 -12.06
N LEU A 149 -7.21 4.14 -12.87
CA LEU A 149 -8.04 2.99 -12.46
C LEU A 149 -7.41 2.22 -11.31
N LEU A 150 -6.08 2.22 -11.21
CA LEU A 150 -5.35 1.67 -10.07
C LEU A 150 -5.17 2.67 -8.91
N GLY A 151 -5.74 3.90 -9.05
CA GLY A 151 -5.83 4.85 -7.95
C GLY A 151 -4.56 5.63 -7.64
N LEU A 152 -3.57 5.70 -8.55
CA LEU A 152 -2.32 6.44 -8.33
C LEU A 152 -1.72 6.19 -6.94
N HIS A 153 -1.75 7.21 -6.06
CA HIS A 153 -1.21 7.11 -4.71
C HIS A 153 -2.01 6.22 -3.76
N ILE A 154 -3.27 5.93 -4.08
CA ILE A 154 -4.18 5.13 -3.23
C ILE A 154 -4.33 3.68 -3.69
N TRP A 155 -3.56 3.27 -4.73
CA TRP A 155 -3.56 1.91 -5.26
C TRP A 155 -3.39 0.84 -4.18
N TYR A 156 -2.62 1.15 -3.14
CA TYR A 156 -2.33 0.23 -2.03
C TYR A 156 -3.58 -0.21 -1.27
N LEU A 157 -4.66 0.57 -1.27
CA LEU A 157 -5.93 0.18 -0.62
C LEU A 157 -6.59 -1.00 -1.34
N ALA A 158 -6.67 -0.93 -2.67
CA ALA A 158 -7.21 -2.01 -3.49
C ALA A 158 -6.31 -3.26 -3.41
N PHE A 159 -4.99 -3.05 -3.49
CA PHE A 159 -4.01 -4.10 -3.38
C PHE A 159 -4.05 -4.79 -2.01
N LEU A 160 -4.13 -4.02 -0.94
CA LEU A 160 -4.25 -4.53 0.42
C LEU A 160 -5.53 -5.35 0.62
N PHE A 161 -6.63 -4.94 -0.02
CA PHE A 161 -7.87 -5.71 -0.01
C PHE A 161 -7.69 -7.03 -0.76
N ALA A 162 -7.14 -7.01 -1.98
CA ALA A 162 -6.88 -8.21 -2.77
C ALA A 162 -5.96 -9.19 -2.02
N MET A 163 -4.85 -8.71 -1.46
CA MET A 163 -3.94 -9.50 -0.62
C MET A 163 -4.62 -10.06 0.62
N THR A 164 -5.48 -9.26 1.27
CA THR A 164 -6.25 -9.75 2.42
C THR A 164 -7.13 -10.95 2.04
N LEU A 165 -7.78 -10.91 0.88
CA LEU A 165 -8.60 -12.03 0.39
C LEU A 165 -7.74 -13.24 0.00
N ALA A 166 -6.66 -13.02 -0.74
CA ALA A 166 -5.76 -14.07 -1.19
C ALA A 166 -5.13 -14.85 -0.01
N TYR A 167 -4.66 -14.12 1.00
CA TYR A 167 -4.02 -14.72 2.16
C TYR A 167 -4.97 -15.09 3.31
N LEU A 168 -6.27 -14.83 3.17
CA LEU A 168 -7.27 -15.11 4.23
C LEU A 168 -7.28 -16.59 4.65
N PRO A 169 -7.22 -17.60 3.74
CA PRO A 169 -7.17 -19.01 4.13
C PRO A 169 -5.92 -19.32 4.95
N LEU A 170 -4.75 -18.82 4.52
CA LEU A 170 -3.49 -19.00 5.23
C LEU A 170 -3.53 -18.37 6.62
N MET A 171 -4.02 -17.13 6.72
CA MET A 171 -4.13 -16.42 8.01
C MET A 171 -5.08 -17.15 8.97
N LYS A 172 -6.19 -17.68 8.47
CA LYS A 172 -7.11 -18.52 9.27
C LYS A 172 -6.45 -19.82 9.75
N ALA A 173 -5.64 -20.43 8.90
CA ALA A 173 -4.89 -21.65 9.27
C ALA A 173 -3.82 -21.32 10.35
N LEU A 174 -3.08 -20.23 10.19
CA LEU A 174 -2.06 -19.79 11.16
C LEU A 174 -2.66 -19.28 12.48
N ALA A 175 -3.91 -18.84 12.47
CA ALA A 175 -4.61 -18.44 13.70
C ALA A 175 -4.95 -19.63 14.61
N LYS A 176 -4.95 -20.86 14.07
CA LYS A 176 -5.15 -22.11 14.83
C LYS A 176 -3.79 -22.64 15.32
N PRO A 177 -3.76 -23.36 16.45
CA PRO A 177 -2.55 -24.04 16.92
C PRO A 177 -2.25 -25.25 16.00
N THR A 178 -1.46 -25.01 14.98
CA THR A 178 -0.98 -26.01 14.03
C THR A 178 0.53 -26.20 14.19
N ILE A 179 1.08 -27.29 13.63
CA ILE A 179 2.53 -27.49 13.59
C ILE A 179 3.22 -26.28 12.98
N LEU A 180 2.71 -25.79 11.84
CA LEU A 180 3.23 -24.62 11.15
C LEU A 180 3.23 -23.37 12.04
N SER A 181 2.09 -23.06 12.70
CA SER A 181 1.99 -21.88 13.57
C SER A 181 2.92 -21.97 14.77
N ASN A 182 3.13 -23.17 15.31
CA ASN A 182 4.04 -23.37 16.42
C ASN A 182 5.51 -23.27 15.98
N SER A 183 5.86 -23.84 14.84
CA SER A 183 7.22 -23.72 14.26
C SER A 183 7.58 -22.26 13.99
N LEU A 184 6.66 -21.48 13.39
CA LEU A 184 6.85 -20.04 13.15
C LEU A 184 7.01 -19.26 14.47
N LYS A 185 6.25 -19.60 15.52
CA LYS A 185 6.41 -19.00 16.85
C LYS A 185 7.77 -19.28 17.46
N VAL A 186 8.28 -20.50 17.33
CA VAL A 186 9.60 -20.88 17.83
C VAL A 186 10.68 -20.12 17.06
N LEU A 187 10.55 -20.08 15.74
CA LEU A 187 11.48 -19.38 14.86
C LEU A 187 11.55 -17.87 15.19
N SER A 188 10.38 -17.22 15.35
CA SER A 188 10.29 -15.77 15.63
C SER A 188 10.79 -15.35 17.02
N ARG A 189 10.99 -16.30 17.94
CA ARG A 189 11.58 -16.01 19.27
C ARG A 189 13.09 -15.74 19.21
N LYS A 190 13.75 -16.18 18.15
CA LYS A 190 15.19 -15.95 17.96
C LYS A 190 15.37 -14.77 17.00
N LEU A 191 16.29 -13.86 17.32
CA LEU A 191 16.58 -12.70 16.45
C LEU A 191 16.93 -13.14 15.02
N ILE A 192 17.79 -14.15 14.88
CA ILE A 192 18.17 -14.73 13.58
C ILE A 192 16.95 -15.31 12.86
N GLY A 193 15.98 -15.87 13.59
CA GLY A 193 14.77 -16.42 13.02
C GLY A 193 13.86 -15.38 12.35
N LEU A 194 13.96 -14.11 12.75
CA LEU A 194 13.22 -13.03 12.09
C LEU A 194 13.73 -12.77 10.67
N PHE A 195 15.04 -12.95 10.43
CA PHE A 195 15.62 -12.77 9.09
C PHE A 195 15.14 -13.81 8.08
N VAL A 196 14.65 -14.98 8.54
CA VAL A 196 14.08 -16.01 7.65
C VAL A 196 12.84 -15.47 6.91
N PHE A 197 12.09 -14.54 7.53
CA PHE A 197 10.93 -13.90 6.88
C PHE A 197 11.32 -12.91 5.79
N VAL A 198 12.57 -12.47 5.73
CA VAL A 198 13.09 -11.60 4.67
C VAL A 198 13.51 -12.42 3.43
N ILE A 199 13.78 -13.73 3.59
CA ILE A 199 14.21 -14.59 2.48
C ILE A 199 13.25 -14.58 1.30
N PRO A 200 11.92 -14.73 1.46
CA PRO A 200 10.99 -14.66 0.33
C PRO A 200 11.08 -13.34 -0.43
N VAL A 201 11.24 -12.22 0.27
CA VAL A 201 11.40 -10.88 -0.33
C VAL A 201 12.70 -10.82 -1.15
N ILE A 202 13.81 -11.29 -0.59
CA ILE A 202 15.10 -11.34 -1.29
C ILE A 202 15.00 -12.21 -2.55
N ILE A 203 14.36 -13.38 -2.45
CA ILE A 203 14.20 -14.29 -3.59
C ILE A 203 13.34 -13.63 -4.68
N THR A 204 12.22 -13.02 -4.31
CA THR A 204 11.33 -12.33 -5.23
C THR A 204 12.07 -11.20 -5.96
N GLU A 205 12.78 -10.38 -5.21
CA GLU A 205 13.58 -9.27 -5.73
C GLU A 205 14.67 -9.77 -6.69
N ALA A 206 15.45 -10.77 -6.29
CA ALA A 206 16.55 -11.31 -7.09
C ALA A 206 16.06 -11.99 -8.38
N LEU A 207 14.90 -12.63 -8.38
CA LEU A 207 14.37 -13.36 -9.53
C LEU A 207 13.56 -12.47 -10.49
N LEU A 208 12.82 -11.50 -9.98
CA LEU A 208 11.86 -10.74 -10.78
C LEU A 208 12.43 -9.41 -11.26
N ARG A 209 13.18 -8.68 -10.43
CA ARG A 209 13.71 -7.37 -10.81
C ARG A 209 14.60 -7.38 -12.06
N PRO A 210 15.53 -8.34 -12.27
CA PRO A 210 16.32 -8.39 -13.48
C PRO A 210 15.53 -8.63 -14.76
N ARG A 211 14.34 -9.23 -14.65
CA ARG A 211 13.48 -9.58 -15.81
C ARG A 211 12.51 -8.47 -16.18
N TYR A 212 12.08 -7.67 -15.21
CA TYR A 212 10.94 -6.75 -15.38
C TYR A 212 11.33 -5.27 -15.24
N GLY A 213 12.59 -4.96 -14.92
CA GLY A 213 13.08 -3.58 -14.82
C GLY A 213 12.63 -2.82 -13.56
N GLU A 214 12.96 -1.54 -13.51
CA GLU A 214 12.80 -0.72 -12.29
C GLU A 214 11.42 -0.10 -12.11
N TYR A 215 10.61 -0.02 -13.18
CA TYR A 215 9.32 0.67 -13.14
C TYR A 215 8.19 -0.25 -13.60
N LEU A 216 7.15 -0.37 -12.76
CA LEU A 216 5.90 -1.06 -13.09
C LEU A 216 6.06 -2.52 -13.47
N SER A 217 6.92 -3.20 -12.79
CA SER A 217 7.11 -4.60 -13.02
C SER A 217 6.22 -5.42 -12.09
N TRP A 218 5.92 -6.63 -12.55
CA TRP A 218 5.37 -7.66 -11.68
C TRP A 218 6.22 -7.88 -10.42
N ALA A 219 7.52 -7.51 -10.47
CA ALA A 219 8.40 -7.53 -9.32
C ALA A 219 7.93 -6.58 -8.23
N ASP A 220 7.56 -5.34 -8.56
CA ASP A 220 7.03 -4.38 -7.59
C ASP A 220 5.69 -4.85 -7.02
N PHE A 221 4.88 -5.54 -7.83
CA PHE A 221 3.62 -6.12 -7.38
C PHE A 221 3.82 -7.27 -6.37
N PHE A 222 4.86 -8.08 -6.52
CA PHE A 222 5.14 -9.23 -5.66
C PHE A 222 6.07 -8.91 -4.48
N GLN A 223 6.67 -7.72 -4.43
CA GLN A 223 7.47 -7.25 -3.30
C GLN A 223 6.65 -6.94 -2.05
N TYR A 224 5.41 -6.56 -2.19
CA TYR A 224 4.51 -6.12 -1.12
C TYR A 224 3.57 -7.24 -0.69
#